data_7d879003b8b8f0bfa302d08fb49d0c9e
#
_entry.id   7d879003b8b8f0bfa302d08fb49d0c9e
#
_cell.length_a   1.000
_cell.length_b   1.000
_cell.length_c   1.000
_cell.angle_alpha   90.00
_cell.angle_beta   90.00
_cell.angle_gamma   90.00
#
_symmetry.space_group_name_H-M   'P 1'
#
loop_
_entity.id
_entity.type
_entity.pdbx_description
1 polymer ?
#
loop_
_entity_poly.entity_id
_entity_poly.type
_entity_poly.pdbx_seq_one_letter_code
_entity_poly.pdbx_strand_id
1 'polypeptide(L)'
;SNPHALDNLSSSIEFAVVNWKMYDRFTLSAGKQDLALGGYEYYVNAIKVREFSEFNDYLACYQAGVTGRINLSSSQELVFQVANLRSGLDEDTYAYGLPEGIEKAKVPVLSTMNWNGFFEDNAVQLRYAASIGQQAKGRNICYLTAANVYEKGPIVAYLDLMYSREGLDSKGLISNLQGIGTDMPVTAQNVEYFTAIANFDYRIHPNWNVYVKGAYETARVYKANGPFEKGKYRTAWNAQACVEYFPMKNSELLIFAHVLYKGYDLTDRARALGGFCPDKQRFSIGLVYSIPVF
;
A
#
# COMPACT_ATOMS: atom_id res chain seq x y z
N SER A 1 -20.82 -15.98 -1.38
CA SER A 1 -19.43 -16.38 -1.67
C SER A 1 -19.41 -17.26 -2.91
N ASN A 2 -18.60 -16.90 -3.89
CA ASN A 2 -18.46 -17.68 -5.12
C ASN A 2 -17.54 -18.90 -4.81
N PRO A 3 -18.05 -20.15 -4.89
CA PRO A 3 -17.26 -21.34 -4.55
C PRO A 3 -16.08 -21.61 -5.52
N HIS A 4 -15.96 -20.83 -6.60
CA HIS A 4 -14.94 -20.98 -7.62
C HIS A 4 -13.82 -19.92 -7.54
N ALA A 5 -13.80 -19.04 -6.53
CA ALA A 5 -12.67 -18.14 -6.32
C ALA A 5 -11.48 -18.95 -5.80
N LEU A 6 -10.31 -18.80 -6.46
CA LEU A 6 -9.05 -19.46 -6.06
C LEU A 6 -8.59 -19.03 -4.64
N ASP A 7 -9.10 -17.91 -4.14
CA ASP A 7 -8.81 -17.40 -2.81
C ASP A 7 -10.11 -17.34 -1.98
N ASN A 8 -10.53 -18.50 -1.48
CA ASN A 8 -11.67 -18.64 -0.57
C ASN A 8 -11.25 -18.62 0.91
N LEU A 9 -9.98 -18.34 1.21
CA LEU A 9 -9.58 -18.14 2.60
C LEU A 9 -10.30 -16.91 3.15
N SER A 10 -10.93 -17.09 4.32
CA SER A 10 -11.62 -16.02 5.04
C SER A 10 -10.79 -14.74 5.03
N SER A 11 -11.42 -13.58 4.89
CA SER A 11 -10.78 -12.27 5.05
C SER A 11 -10.11 -12.10 6.41
N SER A 12 -10.50 -12.92 7.40
CA SER A 12 -9.89 -12.97 8.73
C SER A 12 -8.53 -13.69 8.77
N ILE A 13 -8.16 -14.44 7.72
CA ILE A 13 -6.86 -15.09 7.62
C ILE A 13 -5.97 -14.25 6.71
N GLU A 14 -5.04 -13.53 7.30
CA GLU A 14 -4.06 -12.72 6.56
C GLU A 14 -2.91 -13.57 6.04
N PHE A 15 -2.41 -14.51 6.85
CA PHE A 15 -1.31 -15.39 6.51
C PHE A 15 -1.66 -16.86 6.65
N ALA A 16 -1.38 -17.62 5.59
CA ALA A 16 -1.43 -19.07 5.56
C ALA A 16 -0.37 -19.56 4.58
N VAL A 17 0.89 -19.62 5.03
CA VAL A 17 2.10 -19.80 4.19
C VAL A 17 2.89 -21.00 4.64
N VAL A 18 3.32 -21.81 3.68
CA VAL A 18 4.35 -22.82 3.86
C VAL A 18 5.67 -22.27 3.32
N ASN A 19 6.70 -22.25 4.16
CA ASN A 19 8.05 -21.86 3.78
C ASN A 19 8.94 -23.10 3.69
N TRP A 20 9.59 -23.27 2.56
CA TRP A 20 10.53 -24.34 2.33
C TRP A 20 11.92 -23.77 2.04
N LYS A 21 12.83 -23.91 2.99
CA LYS A 21 14.25 -23.60 2.80
C LYS A 21 14.89 -24.72 1.99
N MET A 22 14.96 -24.53 0.67
CA MET A 22 15.51 -25.53 -0.24
C MET A 22 17.05 -25.58 -0.19
N TYR A 23 17.68 -24.40 -0.04
CA TYR A 23 19.13 -24.21 0.09
C TYR A 23 19.41 -23.08 1.09
N ASP A 24 20.65 -22.95 1.54
CA ASP A 24 21.02 -21.89 2.50
C ASP A 24 20.71 -20.46 2.01
N ARG A 25 20.72 -20.28 0.71
CA ARG A 25 20.45 -18.97 0.09
C ARG A 25 19.10 -18.88 -0.61
N PHE A 26 18.32 -19.95 -0.64
CA PHE A 26 17.06 -19.96 -1.37
C PHE A 26 15.91 -20.52 -0.54
N THR A 27 14.86 -19.72 -0.39
CA THR A 27 13.62 -20.11 0.25
C THR A 27 12.46 -19.97 -0.74
N LEU A 28 11.64 -20.99 -0.83
CA LEU A 28 10.38 -20.99 -1.56
C LEU A 28 9.22 -20.88 -0.56
N SER A 29 8.29 -19.98 -0.79
CA SER A 29 7.08 -19.80 0.02
C SER A 29 5.85 -19.96 -0.86
N ALA A 30 4.82 -20.61 -0.37
CA ALA A 30 3.56 -20.77 -1.09
C ALA A 30 2.36 -20.65 -0.13
N GLY A 31 1.31 -19.99 -0.56
CA GLY A 31 0.10 -19.77 0.23
C GLY A 31 -0.38 -18.33 0.21
N LYS A 32 -1.28 -17.96 1.14
CA LYS A 32 -1.74 -16.58 1.31
C LYS A 32 -0.69 -15.80 2.09
N GLN A 33 -0.19 -14.73 1.49
CA GLN A 33 0.95 -13.97 1.97
C GLN A 33 0.87 -12.52 1.52
N ASP A 34 1.68 -11.66 2.09
CA ASP A 34 1.84 -10.28 1.66
C ASP A 34 2.41 -10.19 0.24
N LEU A 35 2.00 -9.16 -0.48
CA LEU A 35 2.59 -8.84 -1.78
C LEU A 35 4.01 -8.26 -1.59
N ALA A 36 4.97 -8.74 -2.36
CA ALA A 36 6.38 -8.31 -2.29
C ALA A 36 6.62 -6.94 -2.97
N LEU A 37 5.74 -5.97 -2.73
CA LEU A 37 5.69 -4.69 -3.45
C LEU A 37 6.82 -3.71 -3.12
N GLY A 38 7.71 -4.03 -2.17
CA GLY A 38 8.71 -3.08 -1.70
C GLY A 38 8.06 -1.95 -0.87
N GLY A 39 8.77 -0.82 -0.75
CA GLY A 39 8.37 0.22 0.18
C GLY A 39 8.84 -0.07 1.61
N TYR A 40 8.64 0.86 2.51
CA TYR A 40 8.91 0.67 3.95
C TYR A 40 7.62 0.78 4.77
N GLU A 41 6.79 1.81 4.53
CA GLU A 41 5.51 1.98 5.22
C GLU A 41 4.64 0.71 5.13
N TYR A 42 4.68 0.03 4.01
CA TYR A 42 3.93 -1.21 3.76
C TYR A 42 4.25 -2.34 4.75
N TYR A 43 5.51 -2.41 5.22
CA TYR A 43 5.96 -3.45 6.15
C TYR A 43 5.99 -3.00 7.61
N VAL A 44 5.72 -1.72 7.89
CA VAL A 44 5.63 -1.23 9.27
C VAL A 44 4.33 -1.72 9.89
N ASN A 45 4.42 -2.19 11.14
CA ASN A 45 3.23 -2.60 11.88
C ASN A 45 2.16 -1.49 11.88
N ALA A 46 0.93 -1.83 11.47
CA ALA A 46 -0.19 -0.91 11.34
C ALA A 46 -0.45 -0.09 12.63
N ILE A 47 -0.20 -0.67 13.80
CA ILE A 47 -0.33 0.02 15.09
C ILE A 47 0.63 1.22 15.17
N LYS A 48 1.81 1.15 14.53
CA LYS A 48 2.81 2.23 14.52
C LYS A 48 2.56 3.25 13.42
N VAL A 49 1.95 2.85 12.31
CA VAL A 49 1.70 3.74 11.16
C VAL A 49 0.63 4.79 11.46
N ARG A 50 -0.38 4.45 12.26
CA ARG A 50 -1.54 5.29 12.66
C ARG A 50 -2.47 5.68 11.52
N GLU A 51 -1.93 6.14 10.39
CA GLU A 51 -2.64 6.43 9.15
C GLU A 51 -1.73 6.10 7.97
N PHE A 52 -2.17 5.22 7.10
CA PHE A 52 -1.45 4.88 5.88
C PHE A 52 -1.57 5.96 4.80
N SER A 53 -0.63 5.96 3.86
CA SER A 53 -0.80 6.60 2.57
C SER A 53 -1.93 5.95 1.79
N GLU A 54 -2.53 6.67 0.84
CA GLU A 54 -3.60 6.10 0.01
C GLU A 54 -3.10 4.93 -0.85
N PHE A 55 -1.83 4.95 -1.27
CA PHE A 55 -1.27 3.82 -2.00
C PHE A 55 -1.36 2.53 -1.18
N ASN A 56 -0.97 2.56 0.09
CA ASN A 56 -0.98 1.40 0.96
C ASN A 56 -2.39 1.07 1.50
N ASP A 57 -3.22 2.08 1.73
CA ASP A 57 -4.57 1.94 2.28
C ASP A 57 -5.54 1.24 1.30
N TYR A 58 -5.37 1.50 0.00
CA TYR A 58 -6.19 0.92 -1.07
C TYR A 58 -5.55 -0.29 -1.77
N LEU A 59 -4.52 -0.88 -1.19
CA LEU A 59 -3.85 -2.04 -1.73
C LEU A 59 -4.42 -3.33 -1.13
N ALA A 60 -4.70 -4.33 -1.96
CA ALA A 60 -5.05 -5.67 -1.49
C ALA A 60 -3.78 -6.38 -1.01
N CYS A 61 -3.43 -6.23 0.28
CA CYS A 61 -2.15 -6.61 0.85
C CYS A 61 -1.86 -8.12 0.80
N TYR A 62 -2.86 -8.95 1.09
CA TYR A 62 -2.67 -10.40 1.30
C TYR A 62 -3.30 -11.20 0.17
N GLN A 63 -2.48 -11.89 -0.60
CA GLN A 63 -2.90 -12.65 -1.77
C GLN A 63 -2.32 -14.06 -1.78
N ALA A 64 -3.04 -15.00 -2.37
CA ALA A 64 -2.51 -16.34 -2.65
C ALA A 64 -1.42 -16.25 -3.72
N GLY A 65 -0.26 -16.85 -3.46
CA GLY A 65 0.86 -16.77 -4.39
C GLY A 65 2.02 -17.68 -4.05
N VAL A 66 3.05 -17.57 -4.87
CA VAL A 66 4.33 -18.25 -4.69
C VAL A 66 5.46 -17.23 -4.73
N THR A 67 6.36 -17.31 -3.77
CA THR A 67 7.51 -16.39 -3.61
C THR A 67 8.81 -17.18 -3.55
N GLY A 68 9.74 -16.84 -4.42
CA GLY A 68 11.15 -17.28 -4.34
C GLY A 68 12.00 -16.15 -3.78
N ARG A 69 12.74 -16.43 -2.71
CA ARG A 69 13.65 -15.49 -2.05
C ARG A 69 15.08 -15.99 -2.18
N ILE A 70 15.98 -15.13 -2.68
CA ILE A 70 17.39 -15.45 -2.91
C ILE A 70 18.26 -14.45 -2.14
N ASN A 71 19.03 -14.94 -1.18
CA ASN A 71 20.06 -14.15 -0.54
C ASN A 71 21.31 -14.11 -1.42
N LEU A 72 21.55 -13.00 -2.11
CA LEU A 72 22.73 -12.79 -2.97
C LEU A 72 24.00 -12.69 -2.13
N SER A 73 23.89 -12.02 -0.98
CA SER A 73 24.95 -11.86 0.02
C SER A 73 24.33 -11.74 1.42
N SER A 74 25.14 -11.46 2.44
CA SER A 74 24.64 -11.15 3.79
C SER A 74 23.85 -9.84 3.85
N SER A 75 24.01 -8.97 2.85
CA SER A 75 23.41 -7.62 2.80
C SER A 75 22.48 -7.40 1.61
N GLN A 76 22.25 -8.40 0.77
CA GLN A 76 21.41 -8.22 -0.42
C GLN A 76 20.52 -9.42 -0.68
N GLU A 77 19.27 -9.14 -0.98
CA GLU A 77 18.22 -10.11 -1.23
C GLU A 77 17.46 -9.75 -2.51
N LEU A 78 17.13 -10.78 -3.30
CA LEU A 78 16.15 -10.71 -4.39
C LEU A 78 14.93 -11.55 -4.05
N VAL A 79 13.76 -10.99 -4.31
CA VAL A 79 12.48 -11.66 -4.15
C VAL A 79 11.74 -11.65 -5.48
N PHE A 80 11.29 -12.81 -5.91
CA PHE A 80 10.41 -12.99 -7.06
C PHE A 80 9.08 -13.55 -6.56
N GLN A 81 7.98 -12.90 -6.88
CA GLN A 81 6.66 -13.34 -6.46
C GLN A 81 5.71 -13.38 -7.65
N VAL A 82 4.89 -14.41 -7.71
CA VAL A 82 3.70 -14.45 -8.55
C VAL A 82 2.52 -14.68 -7.61
N ALA A 83 1.62 -13.72 -7.56
CA ALA A 83 0.46 -13.76 -6.67
C ALA A 83 -0.83 -13.47 -7.43
N ASN A 84 -1.96 -13.85 -6.87
CA ASN A 84 -3.26 -13.48 -7.41
C ASN A 84 -3.40 -11.95 -7.39
N LEU A 85 -3.88 -11.36 -8.48
CA LEU A 85 -4.13 -9.92 -8.57
C LEU A 85 -5.55 -9.56 -8.10
N ARG A 86 -6.41 -10.54 -7.96
CA ARG A 86 -7.82 -10.38 -7.67
C ARG A 86 -8.25 -11.30 -6.54
N SER A 87 -8.82 -10.73 -5.48
CA SER A 87 -9.54 -11.46 -4.45
C SER A 87 -11.03 -11.13 -4.56
N GLY A 88 -11.90 -12.14 -4.53
CA GLY A 88 -13.34 -11.96 -4.57
C GLY A 88 -13.96 -11.80 -5.98
N LEU A 89 -15.13 -11.19 -6.02
CA LEU A 89 -15.88 -10.90 -7.25
C LEU A 89 -15.34 -9.64 -7.94
N ASP A 90 -15.68 -9.43 -9.21
CA ASP A 90 -15.26 -8.23 -9.94
C ASP A 90 -15.84 -6.95 -9.34
N GLU A 91 -17.03 -7.03 -8.77
CA GLU A 91 -17.70 -5.95 -8.06
C GLU A 91 -16.96 -5.56 -6.77
N ASP A 92 -16.25 -6.52 -6.15
CA ASP A 92 -15.41 -6.25 -4.97
C ASP A 92 -14.04 -5.66 -5.35
N THR A 93 -13.61 -5.83 -6.61
CA THR A 93 -12.29 -5.39 -7.09
C THR A 93 -12.33 -3.98 -7.67
N TYR A 94 -13.43 -3.61 -8.32
CA TYR A 94 -13.59 -2.31 -8.98
C TYR A 94 -14.84 -1.62 -8.49
N ALA A 95 -14.75 -0.34 -8.15
CA ALA A 95 -15.82 0.44 -7.54
C ALA A 95 -17.20 0.28 -8.23
N TYR A 96 -17.21 0.11 -9.55
CA TYR A 96 -18.44 -0.03 -10.36
C TYR A 96 -18.35 -1.22 -11.33
N GLY A 97 -17.64 -2.29 -10.93
CA GLY A 97 -17.46 -3.48 -11.75
C GLY A 97 -16.60 -3.26 -13.00
N LEU A 98 -16.61 -4.22 -13.91
CA LEU A 98 -15.89 -4.10 -15.18
C LEU A 98 -16.67 -3.17 -16.14
N PRO A 99 -15.98 -2.20 -16.79
CA PRO A 99 -16.60 -1.38 -17.83
C PRO A 99 -17.16 -2.24 -18.98
N GLU A 100 -18.22 -1.75 -19.62
CA GLU A 100 -18.85 -2.40 -20.76
C GLU A 100 -17.82 -2.73 -21.87
N GLY A 101 -17.87 -3.93 -22.42
CA GLY A 101 -16.95 -4.42 -23.45
C GLY A 101 -15.58 -4.84 -22.95
N ILE A 102 -15.31 -4.79 -21.64
CA ILE A 102 -14.07 -5.28 -21.06
C ILE A 102 -14.27 -6.71 -20.53
N GLU A 103 -13.54 -7.65 -21.11
CA GLU A 103 -13.57 -9.06 -20.69
C GLU A 103 -12.62 -9.30 -19.50
N LYS A 104 -13.00 -10.23 -18.62
CA LYS A 104 -12.17 -10.68 -17.49
C LYS A 104 -10.83 -11.23 -17.98
N ALA A 105 -9.77 -10.99 -17.20
CA ALA A 105 -8.50 -11.68 -17.42
C ALA A 105 -8.68 -13.19 -17.15
N LYS A 106 -8.13 -14.03 -18.03
CA LYS A 106 -8.14 -15.49 -17.83
C LYS A 106 -7.25 -15.90 -16.65
N VAL A 107 -6.12 -15.23 -16.49
CA VAL A 107 -5.13 -15.48 -15.43
C VAL A 107 -4.73 -14.14 -14.81
N PRO A 108 -5.50 -13.64 -13.82
CA PRO A 108 -5.24 -12.36 -13.17
C PRO A 108 -4.15 -12.51 -12.11
N VAL A 109 -2.88 -12.50 -12.54
CA VAL A 109 -1.73 -12.58 -11.65
C VAL A 109 -0.89 -11.31 -11.69
N LEU A 110 -0.27 -11.00 -10.56
CA LEU A 110 0.74 -9.97 -10.40
C LEU A 110 2.09 -10.66 -10.26
N SER A 111 3.03 -10.32 -11.13
CA SER A 111 4.42 -10.75 -11.05
C SER A 111 5.25 -9.61 -10.52
N THR A 112 6.02 -9.87 -9.48
CA THR A 112 6.85 -8.85 -8.79
C THR A 112 8.29 -9.32 -8.72
N MET A 113 9.20 -8.38 -8.95
CA MET A 113 10.61 -8.48 -8.60
C MET A 113 10.91 -7.39 -7.56
N ASN A 114 11.47 -7.78 -6.42
CA ASN A 114 11.86 -6.89 -5.35
C ASN A 114 13.34 -7.13 -5.01
N TRP A 115 14.10 -6.06 -4.87
CA TRP A 115 15.46 -6.07 -4.38
C TRP A 115 15.54 -5.32 -3.06
N ASN A 116 16.17 -5.97 -2.06
CA ASN A 116 16.43 -5.38 -0.76
C ASN A 116 17.94 -5.33 -0.52
N GLY A 117 18.44 -4.16 -0.14
CA GLY A 117 19.82 -3.92 0.27
C GLY A 117 19.88 -3.45 1.71
N PHE A 118 20.81 -3.99 2.49
CA PHE A 118 21.03 -3.70 3.90
C PHE A 118 22.50 -3.35 4.11
N PHE A 119 22.78 -2.13 4.50
CA PHE A 119 24.13 -1.56 4.61
C PHE A 119 24.37 -0.96 6.00
N GLU A 120 25.62 -0.75 6.35
CA GLU A 120 26.01 -0.15 7.64
C GLU A 120 25.35 -0.86 8.84
N ASP A 121 25.49 -2.18 8.92
CA ASP A 121 24.86 -3.03 9.95
C ASP A 121 23.32 -2.85 10.02
N ASN A 122 22.67 -2.78 8.85
CA ASN A 122 21.25 -2.47 8.64
C ASN A 122 20.82 -1.05 8.97
N ALA A 123 21.73 -0.14 9.24
CA ALA A 123 21.37 1.27 9.45
C ALA A 123 20.81 1.94 8.19
N VAL A 124 21.23 1.48 7.01
CA VAL A 124 20.68 1.93 5.71
C VAL A 124 20.01 0.75 5.03
N GLN A 125 18.73 0.90 4.72
CA GLN A 125 17.96 -0.12 4.01
C GLN A 125 17.38 0.47 2.73
N LEU A 126 17.54 -0.23 1.62
CA LEU A 126 16.94 0.10 0.32
C LEU A 126 15.99 -1.02 -0.08
N ARG A 127 14.76 -0.67 -0.45
CA ARG A 127 13.72 -1.65 -0.82
C ARG A 127 13.04 -1.20 -2.10
N TYR A 128 13.43 -1.78 -3.24
CA TYR A 128 12.95 -1.38 -4.55
C TYR A 128 12.22 -2.54 -5.22
N ALA A 129 11.03 -2.26 -5.76
CA ALA A 129 10.28 -3.29 -6.45
C ALA A 129 9.63 -2.76 -7.73
N ALA A 130 9.45 -3.69 -8.66
CA ALA A 130 8.68 -3.51 -9.87
C ALA A 130 7.70 -4.68 -10.01
N SER A 131 6.44 -4.37 -10.29
CA SER A 131 5.39 -5.36 -10.45
C SER A 131 4.59 -5.10 -11.72
N ILE A 132 4.16 -6.17 -12.37
CA ILE A 132 3.27 -6.10 -13.53
C ILE A 132 2.24 -7.21 -13.45
N GLY A 133 1.00 -6.90 -13.83
CA GLY A 133 -0.10 -7.86 -13.86
C GLY A 133 -1.17 -7.49 -14.88
N GLN A 134 -2.06 -8.45 -15.16
CA GLN A 134 -3.20 -8.24 -16.05
C GLN A 134 -4.49 -8.16 -15.22
N GLN A 135 -5.09 -6.97 -15.17
CA GLN A 135 -6.35 -6.72 -14.46
C GLN A 135 -7.55 -7.26 -15.21
N ALA A 136 -7.61 -7.03 -16.54
CA ALA A 136 -8.61 -7.52 -17.44
C ALA A 136 -7.98 -7.71 -18.83
N LYS A 137 -8.71 -8.26 -19.79
CA LYS A 137 -8.21 -8.44 -21.17
C LYS A 137 -7.79 -7.10 -21.77
N GLY A 138 -6.50 -6.95 -22.08
CA GLY A 138 -5.94 -5.70 -22.60
C GLY A 138 -5.85 -4.56 -21.57
N ARG A 139 -5.99 -4.84 -20.29
CA ARG A 139 -5.82 -3.89 -19.18
C ARG A 139 -4.78 -4.42 -18.19
N ASN A 140 -3.66 -3.74 -18.10
CA ASN A 140 -2.54 -4.12 -17.25
C ASN A 140 -2.39 -3.15 -16.09
N ILE A 141 -1.77 -3.62 -15.03
CA ILE A 141 -1.33 -2.82 -13.89
C ILE A 141 0.19 -2.93 -13.76
N CYS A 142 0.82 -1.84 -13.37
CA CYS A 142 2.25 -1.77 -13.05
C CYS A 142 2.43 -1.00 -11.75
N TYR A 143 3.24 -1.53 -10.83
CA TYR A 143 3.70 -0.82 -9.64
C TYR A 143 5.21 -0.65 -9.70
N LEU A 144 5.68 0.53 -9.28
CA LEU A 144 7.09 0.82 -9.02
C LEU A 144 7.18 1.42 -7.61
N THR A 145 8.04 0.86 -6.78
CA THR A 145 8.26 1.34 -5.42
C THR A 145 9.73 1.47 -5.12
N ALA A 146 10.08 2.48 -4.35
CA ALA A 146 11.43 2.72 -3.89
C ALA A 146 11.41 3.29 -2.46
N ALA A 147 11.90 2.51 -1.49
CA ALA A 147 12.07 2.94 -0.12
C ALA A 147 13.55 3.12 0.22
N ASN A 148 13.84 4.21 0.91
CA ASN A 148 15.14 4.53 1.45
C ASN A 148 14.97 4.76 2.95
N VAL A 149 15.59 3.92 3.76
CA VAL A 149 15.42 3.93 5.21
C VAL A 149 16.77 4.16 5.88
N TYR A 150 16.77 5.00 6.89
CA TYR A 150 17.86 5.17 7.84
C TYR A 150 17.37 4.84 9.24
N GLU A 151 17.98 3.84 9.87
CA GLU A 151 17.66 3.39 11.22
C GLU A 151 18.94 3.19 12.02
N LYS A 152 19.28 4.16 12.87
CA LYS A 152 20.49 4.09 13.71
C LYS A 152 20.28 4.83 15.03
N GLY A 153 20.53 4.11 16.12
CA GLY A 153 20.38 4.67 17.47
C GLY A 153 18.95 5.15 17.75
N PRO A 154 18.74 6.42 18.11
CA PRO A 154 17.40 6.92 18.41
C PRO A 154 16.59 7.36 17.19
N ILE A 155 17.11 7.23 15.97
CA ILE A 155 16.53 7.79 14.75
C ILE A 155 16.05 6.67 13.84
N VAL A 156 14.80 6.79 13.38
CA VAL A 156 14.27 6.07 12.20
C VAL A 156 13.71 7.11 11.23
N ALA A 157 14.26 7.15 10.03
CA ALA A 157 13.78 8.04 8.98
C ALA A 157 13.59 7.24 7.69
N TYR A 158 12.52 7.52 6.93
CA TYR A 158 12.35 6.90 5.62
C TYR A 158 11.72 7.84 4.60
N LEU A 159 12.04 7.56 3.34
CA LEU A 159 11.42 8.16 2.17
C LEU A 159 10.95 7.04 1.26
N ASP A 160 9.63 6.92 1.09
CA ASP A 160 8.99 6.00 0.15
C ASP A 160 8.48 6.76 -1.06
N LEU A 161 8.79 6.26 -2.24
CA LEU A 161 8.26 6.72 -3.51
C LEU A 161 7.50 5.56 -4.15
N MET A 162 6.25 5.77 -4.47
CA MET A 162 5.37 4.76 -5.03
C MET A 162 4.64 5.29 -6.25
N TYR A 163 4.63 4.51 -7.31
CA TYR A 163 3.94 4.82 -8.55
C TYR A 163 3.13 3.61 -8.99
N SER A 164 1.89 3.85 -9.42
CA SER A 164 1.09 2.84 -10.12
C SER A 164 0.51 3.39 -11.40
N ARG A 165 0.49 2.52 -12.41
CA ARG A 165 -0.21 2.75 -13.66
C ARG A 165 -1.18 1.59 -13.86
N GLU A 166 -2.46 1.92 -13.93
CA GLU A 166 -3.54 0.94 -13.88
C GLU A 166 -4.42 1.07 -15.12
N GLY A 167 -4.64 -0.05 -15.79
CA GLY A 167 -5.58 -0.13 -16.91
C GLY A 167 -7.03 0.06 -16.45
N LEU A 168 -7.34 -0.39 -15.23
CA LEU A 168 -8.60 -0.18 -14.52
C LEU A 168 -8.29 0.37 -13.13
N ASP A 169 -9.06 1.33 -12.67
CA ASP A 169 -8.92 1.97 -11.36
C ASP A 169 -9.26 1.00 -10.21
N SER A 170 -8.27 0.24 -9.77
CA SER A 170 -8.43 -0.72 -8.67
C SER A 170 -8.50 -0.04 -7.30
N LYS A 171 -7.97 1.17 -7.16
CA LYS A 171 -8.07 1.95 -5.93
C LYS A 171 -9.39 2.71 -5.80
N GLY A 172 -10.13 2.87 -6.89
CA GLY A 172 -11.40 3.59 -6.91
C GLY A 172 -11.29 5.12 -6.72
N LEU A 173 -10.07 5.65 -6.58
CA LEU A 173 -9.87 7.06 -6.19
C LEU A 173 -10.33 8.06 -7.25
N ILE A 174 -10.28 7.71 -8.53
CA ILE A 174 -10.82 8.52 -9.62
C ILE A 174 -12.27 8.12 -9.91
N SER A 175 -12.57 6.83 -9.91
CA SER A 175 -13.92 6.32 -10.14
C SER A 175 -14.93 6.94 -9.17
N ASN A 176 -14.58 7.04 -7.90
CA ASN A 176 -15.43 7.59 -6.84
C ASN A 176 -15.58 9.13 -6.87
N LEU A 177 -14.91 9.83 -7.80
CA LEU A 177 -15.17 11.26 -8.04
C LEU A 177 -16.45 11.51 -8.83
N GLN A 178 -17.08 10.48 -9.36
CA GLN A 178 -18.44 10.58 -9.92
C GLN A 178 -19.41 10.82 -8.76
N GLY A 179 -20.05 12.00 -8.74
CA GLY A 179 -20.87 12.45 -7.62
C GLY A 179 -22.14 11.62 -7.42
N ILE A 180 -22.74 11.81 -6.24
CA ILE A 180 -24.08 11.31 -5.91
C ILE A 180 -25.06 11.95 -6.90
N GLY A 181 -25.68 11.16 -7.77
CA GLY A 181 -26.60 11.63 -8.83
C GLY A 181 -26.10 11.32 -10.24
N THR A 182 -24.95 10.69 -10.39
CA THR A 182 -24.57 10.06 -11.67
C THR A 182 -25.41 8.83 -11.87
N ASP A 183 -26.30 8.83 -12.86
CA ASP A 183 -27.27 7.74 -13.09
C ASP A 183 -26.60 6.38 -13.35
N MET A 184 -25.45 6.37 -14.01
CA MET A 184 -24.67 5.16 -14.30
C MET A 184 -23.17 5.42 -14.08
N PRO A 185 -22.67 5.33 -12.85
CA PRO A 185 -21.26 5.47 -12.58
C PRO A 185 -20.47 4.29 -13.16
N VAL A 186 -19.27 4.57 -13.66
CA VAL A 186 -18.42 3.57 -14.32
C VAL A 186 -17.02 3.57 -13.71
N THR A 187 -16.35 2.43 -13.71
CA THR A 187 -14.95 2.31 -13.29
C THR A 187 -14.05 3.07 -14.27
N ALA A 188 -13.25 3.99 -13.76
CA ALA A 188 -12.28 4.72 -14.54
C ALA A 188 -11.20 3.79 -15.09
N GLN A 189 -10.73 4.10 -16.30
CA GLN A 189 -9.65 3.37 -16.95
C GLN A 189 -8.44 4.28 -17.15
N ASN A 190 -7.28 3.67 -17.39
CA ASN A 190 -6.06 4.39 -17.75
C ASN A 190 -5.66 5.41 -16.68
N VAL A 191 -5.61 4.99 -15.42
CA VAL A 191 -5.29 5.85 -14.28
C VAL A 191 -3.83 5.69 -13.85
N GLU A 192 -3.28 6.75 -13.27
CA GLU A 192 -1.95 6.78 -12.65
C GLU A 192 -2.03 7.42 -11.27
N TYR A 193 -1.29 6.84 -10.34
CA TYR A 193 -1.13 7.32 -8.99
C TYR A 193 0.35 7.47 -8.65
N PHE A 194 0.67 8.54 -7.96
CA PHE A 194 2.00 8.77 -7.40
C PHE A 194 1.86 9.15 -5.94
N THR A 195 2.68 8.53 -5.11
CA THR A 195 2.74 8.78 -3.66
C THR A 195 4.20 8.95 -3.25
N ALA A 196 4.48 10.01 -2.51
CA ALA A 196 5.75 10.23 -1.83
C ALA A 196 5.46 10.36 -0.33
N ILE A 197 6.16 9.58 0.49
CA ILE A 197 6.00 9.55 1.95
C ILE A 197 7.36 9.84 2.58
N ALA A 198 7.41 10.80 3.50
CA ALA A 198 8.57 11.08 4.33
C ALA A 198 8.17 10.92 5.80
N ASN A 199 8.98 10.18 6.54
CA ASN A 199 8.81 9.99 7.99
C ASN A 199 10.12 10.27 8.70
N PHE A 200 10.01 10.89 9.85
CA PHE A 200 11.13 11.08 10.80
C PHE A 200 10.64 10.75 12.20
N ASP A 201 11.26 9.78 12.82
CA ASP A 201 10.97 9.25 14.14
C ASP A 201 12.21 9.39 15.01
N TYR A 202 12.04 9.96 16.19
CA TYR A 202 13.15 10.26 17.10
C TYR A 202 12.83 9.91 18.54
N ARG A 203 13.58 8.96 19.08
CA ARG A 203 13.54 8.58 20.49
C ARG A 203 14.33 9.62 21.33
N ILE A 204 13.64 10.67 21.77
CA ILE A 204 14.24 11.79 22.54
C ILE A 204 14.81 11.30 23.87
N HIS A 205 14.14 10.36 24.51
CA HIS A 205 14.50 9.79 25.81
C HIS A 205 14.02 8.32 25.84
N PRO A 206 14.61 7.42 26.64
CA PRO A 206 14.14 6.04 26.72
C PRO A 206 12.63 5.87 26.91
N ASN A 207 11.98 6.84 27.55
CA ASN A 207 10.54 6.84 27.80
C ASN A 207 9.74 7.70 26.81
N TRP A 208 10.38 8.47 25.93
CA TRP A 208 9.69 9.40 25.02
C TRP A 208 10.15 9.25 23.59
N ASN A 209 9.17 9.15 22.71
CA ASN A 209 9.37 9.14 21.27
C ASN A 209 8.50 10.19 20.61
N VAL A 210 8.97 10.77 19.52
CA VAL A 210 8.19 11.67 18.67
C VAL A 210 8.39 11.27 17.23
N TYR A 211 7.34 11.31 16.43
CA TYR A 211 7.50 11.21 15.00
C TYR A 211 6.63 12.24 14.26
N VAL A 212 7.10 12.59 13.07
CA VAL A 212 6.35 13.35 12.08
C VAL A 212 6.36 12.59 10.78
N LYS A 213 5.22 12.53 10.10
CA LYS A 213 5.07 11.90 8.79
C LYS A 213 4.27 12.81 7.87
N GLY A 214 4.73 12.91 6.62
CA GLY A 214 4.01 13.58 5.55
C GLY A 214 3.86 12.68 4.33
N ALA A 215 2.75 12.80 3.62
CA ALA A 215 2.56 12.19 2.32
C ALA A 215 2.02 13.21 1.31
N TYR A 216 2.49 13.09 0.09
CA TYR A 216 2.01 13.82 -1.09
C TYR A 216 1.54 12.80 -2.12
N GLU A 217 0.31 12.92 -2.58
CA GLU A 217 -0.32 11.91 -3.42
C GLU A 217 -1.06 12.56 -4.57
N THR A 218 -0.95 11.99 -5.77
CA THR A 218 -1.65 12.49 -6.95
C THR A 218 -2.41 11.39 -7.65
N ALA A 219 -3.55 11.74 -8.23
CA ALA A 219 -4.36 10.87 -9.06
C ALA A 219 -4.63 11.53 -10.41
N ARG A 220 -4.37 10.81 -11.51
CA ARG A 220 -4.55 11.32 -12.88
C ARG A 220 -5.03 10.23 -13.84
N VAL A 221 -5.65 10.65 -14.95
CA VAL A 221 -5.97 9.81 -16.10
C VAL A 221 -4.94 10.09 -17.20
N TYR A 222 -4.21 9.05 -17.66
CA TYR A 222 -3.17 9.22 -18.68
C TYR A 222 -3.71 9.12 -20.11
N LYS A 223 -4.91 8.52 -20.28
CA LYS A 223 -5.63 8.43 -21.55
C LYS A 223 -7.13 8.51 -21.29
N ALA A 224 -7.81 9.44 -21.96
CA ALA A 224 -9.25 9.65 -21.80
C ALA A 224 -10.07 8.37 -22.05
N ASN A 225 -11.15 8.21 -21.25
CA ASN A 225 -12.05 7.10 -21.34
C ASN A 225 -13.43 7.46 -20.73
N GLY A 226 -14.52 7.18 -21.44
CA GLY A 226 -15.87 7.54 -20.98
C GLY A 226 -15.95 9.01 -20.54
N PRO A 227 -16.43 9.28 -19.31
CA PRO A 227 -16.56 10.64 -18.80
C PRO A 227 -15.22 11.21 -18.30
N PHE A 228 -14.13 10.41 -18.30
CA PHE A 228 -12.85 10.82 -17.74
C PHE A 228 -11.92 11.37 -18.81
N GLU A 229 -11.66 12.66 -18.79
CA GLU A 229 -10.67 13.33 -19.63
C GLU A 229 -9.24 13.01 -19.17
N LYS A 230 -8.29 13.12 -20.10
CA LYS A 230 -6.86 13.04 -19.75
C LYS A 230 -6.43 14.23 -18.89
N GLY A 231 -5.75 13.97 -17.78
CA GLY A 231 -5.18 15.00 -16.90
C GLY A 231 -5.18 14.62 -15.44
N LYS A 232 -4.71 15.52 -14.59
CA LYS A 232 -4.74 15.39 -13.14
C LYS A 232 -6.18 15.64 -12.63
N TYR A 233 -6.61 14.86 -11.66
CA TYR A 233 -7.91 14.97 -11.03
C TYR A 233 -7.82 15.50 -9.60
N ARG A 234 -6.86 15.01 -8.83
CA ARG A 234 -6.68 15.49 -7.46
C ARG A 234 -5.23 15.39 -7.00
N THR A 235 -4.96 16.15 -5.95
CA THR A 235 -3.80 16.02 -5.08
C THR A 235 -4.33 15.77 -3.67
N ALA A 236 -3.68 14.89 -2.91
CA ALA A 236 -3.95 14.71 -1.49
C ALA A 236 -2.68 14.98 -0.69
N TRP A 237 -2.86 15.53 0.51
CA TRP A 237 -1.80 15.80 1.47
C TRP A 237 -2.14 15.14 2.79
N ASN A 238 -1.18 14.47 3.35
CA ASN A 238 -1.31 13.85 4.67
C ASN A 238 -0.16 14.37 5.54
N ALA A 239 -0.48 14.96 6.68
CA ALA A 239 0.50 15.41 7.67
C ALA A 239 0.13 14.84 9.03
N GLN A 240 1.08 14.21 9.72
CA GLN A 240 0.88 13.57 11.01
C GLN A 240 1.99 13.94 11.96
N ALA A 241 1.65 14.07 13.24
CA ALA A 241 2.62 14.14 14.33
C ALA A 241 2.13 13.30 15.51
N CYS A 242 3.05 12.65 16.18
CA CYS A 242 2.76 11.81 17.34
C CYS A 242 3.81 11.98 18.42
N VAL A 243 3.33 12.01 19.66
CA VAL A 243 4.18 11.88 20.86
C VAL A 243 3.79 10.57 21.52
N GLU A 244 4.78 9.78 21.85
CA GLU A 244 4.63 8.47 22.47
C GLU A 244 5.38 8.42 23.80
N TYR A 245 4.70 7.92 24.83
CA TYR A 245 5.24 7.74 26.17
C TYR A 245 5.26 6.28 26.59
N PHE A 246 6.42 5.80 27.00
CA PHE A 246 6.66 4.44 27.48
C PHE A 246 6.87 4.48 28.99
N PRO A 247 5.84 4.23 29.82
CA PRO A 247 5.91 4.41 31.27
C PRO A 247 6.82 3.39 31.97
N MET A 248 7.01 2.22 31.36
CA MET A 248 7.74 1.11 31.97
C MET A 248 8.87 0.62 31.06
N LYS A 249 10.07 0.49 31.62
CA LYS A 249 11.30 0.12 30.87
C LYS A 249 11.25 -1.28 30.22
N ASN A 250 10.53 -2.22 30.82
CA ASN A 250 10.49 -3.63 30.39
C ASN A 250 9.10 -4.05 29.93
N SER A 251 8.28 -3.11 29.53
CA SER A 251 6.91 -3.37 29.06
C SER A 251 6.69 -2.67 27.73
N GLU A 252 5.95 -3.32 26.87
CA GLU A 252 5.49 -2.72 25.59
C GLU A 252 4.26 -1.83 25.78
N LEU A 253 4.00 -1.35 26.99
CA LEU A 253 2.95 -0.37 27.22
C LEU A 253 3.39 0.98 26.62
N LEU A 254 2.57 1.48 25.72
CA LEU A 254 2.74 2.73 25.00
C LEU A 254 1.47 3.58 25.17
N ILE A 255 1.63 4.82 25.62
CA ILE A 255 0.58 5.82 25.63
C ILE A 255 0.93 6.84 24.54
N PHE A 256 -0.01 7.27 23.72
CA PHE A 256 0.27 8.20 22.64
C PHE A 256 -0.77 9.31 22.51
N ALA A 257 -0.31 10.45 22.00
CA ALA A 257 -1.14 11.52 21.46
C ALA A 257 -0.76 11.75 19.99
N HIS A 258 -1.73 11.73 19.10
CA HIS A 258 -1.54 11.79 17.65
C HIS A 258 -2.47 12.81 17.03
N VAL A 259 -1.94 13.60 16.10
CA VAL A 259 -2.68 14.55 15.27
C VAL A 259 -2.51 14.20 13.81
N LEU A 260 -3.58 14.31 13.05
CA LEU A 260 -3.63 14.07 11.61
C LEU A 260 -4.35 15.21 10.92
N TYR A 261 -3.78 15.70 9.83
CA TYR A 261 -4.44 16.51 8.82
C TYR A 261 -4.33 15.80 7.46
N LYS A 262 -5.47 15.66 6.76
CA LYS A 262 -5.53 15.15 5.39
C LYS A 262 -6.35 16.12 4.55
N GLY A 263 -5.69 16.78 3.61
CA GLY A 263 -6.28 17.78 2.72
C GLY A 263 -6.34 17.30 1.28
N TYR A 264 -7.30 17.82 0.51
CA TYR A 264 -7.55 17.42 -0.87
C TYR A 264 -7.74 18.62 -1.79
N ASP A 265 -6.93 18.70 -2.84
CA ASP A 265 -7.09 19.67 -3.92
C ASP A 265 -7.70 18.98 -5.14
N LEU A 266 -8.96 19.30 -5.44
CA LEU A 266 -9.64 18.81 -6.64
C LEU A 266 -9.46 19.79 -7.80
N THR A 267 -9.18 19.26 -8.99
CA THR A 267 -9.16 20.05 -10.22
C THR A 267 -10.58 20.32 -10.72
N ASP A 268 -10.74 21.26 -11.66
CA ASP A 268 -12.05 21.53 -12.28
C ASP A 268 -12.64 20.30 -12.97
N ARG A 269 -11.80 19.42 -13.54
CA ARG A 269 -12.26 18.11 -14.09
C ARG A 269 -12.90 17.23 -13.02
N ALA A 270 -12.29 17.15 -11.85
CA ALA A 270 -12.86 16.37 -10.75
C ALA A 270 -14.18 16.98 -10.25
N ARG A 271 -14.26 18.31 -10.15
CA ARG A 271 -15.48 19.02 -9.75
C ARG A 271 -16.59 18.88 -10.80
N ALA A 272 -16.23 18.90 -12.11
CA ALA A 272 -17.19 18.70 -13.19
C ALA A 272 -17.84 17.29 -13.19
N LEU A 273 -17.15 16.29 -12.61
CA LEU A 273 -17.73 14.95 -12.36
C LEU A 273 -18.61 14.89 -11.10
N GLY A 274 -18.74 15.98 -10.36
CA GLY A 274 -19.42 16.02 -9.05
C GLY A 274 -18.52 15.62 -7.88
N GLY A 275 -17.19 15.53 -8.10
CA GLY A 275 -16.24 15.13 -7.09
C GLY A 275 -16.25 16.02 -5.85
N PHE A 276 -16.28 15.38 -4.68
CA PHE A 276 -16.23 16.02 -3.38
C PHE A 276 -15.34 15.22 -2.44
N CYS A 277 -14.28 15.84 -1.93
CA CYS A 277 -13.37 15.26 -0.96
C CYS A 277 -13.13 16.28 0.15
N PRO A 278 -13.82 16.20 1.29
CA PRO A 278 -13.62 17.13 2.40
C PRO A 278 -12.31 16.83 3.12
N ASP A 279 -11.65 17.89 3.56
CA ASP A 279 -10.48 17.76 4.44
C ASP A 279 -10.85 17.04 5.72
N LYS A 280 -9.89 16.28 6.26
CA LYS A 280 -10.05 15.50 7.49
C LYS A 280 -9.04 15.95 8.53
N GLN A 281 -9.51 16.14 9.75
CA GLN A 281 -8.66 16.37 10.92
C GLN A 281 -9.01 15.34 11.98
N ARG A 282 -7.99 14.78 12.61
CA ARG A 282 -8.17 13.82 13.69
C ARG A 282 -7.16 14.08 14.79
N PHE A 283 -7.65 14.16 16.01
CA PHE A 283 -6.86 14.09 17.22
C PHE A 283 -7.19 12.76 17.92
N SER A 284 -6.17 12.04 18.35
CA SER A 284 -6.33 10.74 19.00
C SER A 284 -5.40 10.63 20.20
N ILE A 285 -5.96 10.15 21.31
CA ILE A 285 -5.16 9.70 22.47
C ILE A 285 -5.49 8.22 22.65
N GLY A 286 -4.49 7.40 22.89
CA GLY A 286 -4.69 5.98 23.08
C GLY A 286 -3.55 5.32 23.83
N LEU A 287 -3.76 4.05 24.14
CA LEU A 287 -2.75 3.18 24.68
C LEU A 287 -2.65 1.90 23.84
N VAL A 288 -1.44 1.37 23.74
CA VAL A 288 -1.15 0.07 23.16
C VAL A 288 -0.40 -0.74 24.21
N TYR A 289 -0.82 -1.96 24.41
CA TYR A 289 -0.13 -2.90 25.27
C TYR A 289 -0.02 -4.24 24.56
N SER A 290 1.21 -4.63 24.23
CA SER A 290 1.47 -5.96 23.66
C SER A 290 1.64 -6.95 24.81
N ILE A 291 0.73 -7.89 24.92
CA ILE A 291 0.79 -8.96 25.91
C ILE A 291 1.57 -10.12 25.27
N PRO A 292 2.75 -10.48 25.80
CA PRO A 292 3.42 -11.69 25.32
C PRO A 292 2.58 -12.91 25.71
N VAL A 293 2.07 -13.62 24.71
CA VAL A 293 1.30 -14.86 24.91
C VAL A 293 2.23 -16.02 24.60
N PHE A 294 3.13 -16.34 25.55
CA PHE A 294 4.17 -17.40 25.54
C PHE A 294 5.44 -17.14 24.75
#